data_6b53dcf93ec5439a89c2b50745a3a9e5
#
_entry.id   6b53dcf93ec5439a89c2b50745a3a9e5
#
_cell.length_a   1.000
_cell.length_b   1.000
_cell.length_c   1.000
_cell.angle_alpha   90.00
_cell.angle_beta   90.00
_cell.angle_gamma   90.00
#
_symmetry.space_group_name_H-M   'P 1'
#
loop_
_entity.id
_entity.type
_entity.pdbx_description
1 polymer ?
#
loop_
_entity_poly.entity_id
_entity_poly.type
_entity_poly.pdbx_seq_one_letter_code
_entity_poly.pdbx_strand_id
1 'polypeptide(L)'
;MSAAAIHPDGSGRLQVSGELSLRTVPQLLAPARELIGSRERIDIDLGGVSHADSAGVALLVEWMREARQAGKEIRFLNIPRQMLAIARVSSLDGILPLARD
;
A
#
# COMPACT_ATOMS: atom_id res chain seq x y z
N MET A 1 -12.22 -16.59 -1.53
CA MET A 1 -11.38 -15.83 -0.62
C MET A 1 -10.09 -15.45 -1.31
N SER A 2 -9.81 -14.17 -1.47
CA SER A 2 -8.60 -13.74 -2.17
C SER A 2 -7.48 -13.50 -1.17
N ALA A 3 -6.33 -14.11 -1.45
CA ALA A 3 -5.12 -13.86 -0.68
C ALA A 3 -4.55 -12.49 -1.08
N ALA A 4 -3.89 -11.82 -0.14
CA ALA A 4 -3.17 -10.60 -0.45
C ALA A 4 -1.82 -10.93 -1.10
N ALA A 5 -1.43 -10.11 -2.06
CA ALA A 5 -0.14 -10.27 -2.74
C ALA A 5 0.42 -8.92 -3.12
N ILE A 6 1.73 -8.84 -3.19
CA ILE A 6 2.46 -7.68 -3.71
C ILE A 6 3.51 -8.19 -4.70
N HIS A 7 3.58 -7.58 -5.87
CA HIS A 7 4.54 -8.00 -6.89
C HIS A 7 4.79 -6.87 -7.89
N PRO A 8 5.96 -6.87 -8.54
CA PRO A 8 6.22 -5.93 -9.63
C PRO A 8 5.24 -6.17 -10.79
N ASP A 9 4.76 -5.10 -11.40
CA ASP A 9 3.81 -5.19 -12.51
C ASP A 9 4.47 -5.06 -13.89
N GLY A 10 5.78 -4.94 -13.92
CA GLY A 10 6.52 -4.81 -15.16
C GLY A 10 6.68 -3.35 -15.66
N SER A 11 6.00 -2.40 -15.03
CA SER A 11 6.06 -0.99 -15.43
C SER A 11 6.91 -0.14 -14.48
N GLY A 12 7.54 -0.77 -13.48
CA GLY A 12 8.27 -0.07 -12.43
C GLY A 12 7.45 0.14 -11.16
N ARG A 13 6.19 -0.24 -11.20
CA ARG A 13 5.31 -0.16 -10.03
C ARG A 13 5.25 -1.49 -9.31
N LEU A 14 4.87 -1.43 -8.05
CA LEU A 14 4.51 -2.61 -7.26
C LEU A 14 2.99 -2.64 -7.18
N GLN A 15 2.39 -3.76 -7.53
CA GLN A 15 0.94 -3.92 -7.44
C GLN A 15 0.57 -4.73 -6.21
N VAL A 16 -0.36 -4.19 -5.42
CA VAL A 16 -0.97 -4.90 -4.31
C VAL A 16 -2.35 -5.35 -4.75
N SER A 17 -2.67 -6.61 -4.49
CA SER A 17 -3.95 -7.19 -4.89
C SER A 17 -4.55 -8.02 -3.77
N GLY A 18 -5.85 -8.29 -3.91
CA GLY A 18 -6.60 -9.11 -2.96
C GLY A 18 -7.16 -8.33 -1.80
N GLU A 19 -7.45 -9.02 -0.73
CA GLU A 19 -8.04 -8.42 0.46
C GLU A 19 -6.95 -7.95 1.42
N LEU A 20 -7.06 -6.71 1.90
CA LEU A 20 -6.17 -6.17 2.93
C LEU A 20 -6.92 -6.10 4.24
N SER A 21 -6.66 -7.05 5.11
CA SER A 21 -7.33 -7.18 6.40
C SER A 21 -6.33 -7.56 7.49
N LEU A 22 -6.83 -7.57 8.72
CA LEU A 22 -6.02 -8.00 9.85
C LEU A 22 -5.41 -9.39 9.64
N ARG A 23 -6.13 -10.26 8.88
CA ARG A 23 -5.63 -11.62 8.59
C ARG A 23 -4.59 -11.66 7.49
N THR A 24 -4.71 -10.79 6.49
CA THR A 24 -3.88 -10.88 5.29
C THR A 24 -2.67 -9.96 5.31
N VAL A 25 -2.75 -8.82 6.00
CA VAL A 25 -1.66 -7.86 6.07
C VAL A 25 -0.33 -8.49 6.52
N PRO A 26 -0.29 -9.37 7.53
CA PRO A 26 0.97 -9.99 7.93
C PRO A 26 1.67 -10.75 6.80
N GLN A 27 0.91 -11.26 5.83
CA GLN A 27 1.47 -12.02 4.69
C GLN A 27 2.26 -11.12 3.74
N LEU A 28 2.01 -9.81 3.78
CA LEU A 28 2.65 -8.85 2.89
C LEU A 28 3.93 -8.24 3.46
N LEU A 29 4.14 -8.34 4.78
CA LEU A 29 5.20 -7.58 5.43
C LEU A 29 6.60 -7.95 4.92
N ALA A 30 6.92 -9.24 4.88
CA ALA A 30 8.24 -9.67 4.44
C ALA A 30 8.48 -9.45 2.93
N PRO A 31 7.57 -9.88 2.03
CA PRO A 31 7.78 -9.64 0.60
C PRO A 31 7.80 -8.15 0.25
N ALA A 32 6.98 -7.32 0.90
CA ALA A 32 6.99 -5.89 0.66
C ALA A 32 8.32 -5.26 1.08
N ARG A 33 8.84 -5.64 2.24
CA ARG A 33 10.10 -5.10 2.74
C ARG A 33 11.25 -5.35 1.77
N GLU A 34 11.30 -6.55 1.19
CA GLU A 34 12.31 -6.90 0.22
C GLU A 34 12.18 -6.08 -1.07
N LEU A 35 10.97 -5.98 -1.61
CA LEU A 35 10.71 -5.23 -2.83
C LEU A 35 10.94 -3.73 -2.65
N ILE A 36 10.50 -3.17 -1.56
CA ILE A 36 10.66 -1.74 -1.25
C ILE A 36 12.14 -1.44 -0.98
N GLY A 37 12.82 -2.34 -0.27
CA GLY A 37 14.22 -2.15 0.08
C GLY A 37 15.15 -2.02 -1.11
N SER A 38 14.81 -2.62 -2.23
CA SER A 38 15.64 -2.60 -3.44
C SER A 38 15.40 -1.37 -4.33
N ARG A 39 14.52 -0.44 -3.94
CA ARG A 39 14.11 0.68 -4.77
C ARG A 39 14.36 2.01 -4.08
N GLU A 40 14.69 3.04 -4.86
CA GLU A 40 14.80 4.41 -4.37
C GLU A 40 13.45 5.11 -4.42
N ARG A 41 12.66 4.80 -5.43
CA ARG A 41 11.34 5.37 -5.66
C ARG A 41 10.32 4.25 -5.73
N ILE A 42 9.28 4.35 -4.92
CA ILE A 42 8.30 3.29 -4.77
C ILE A 42 6.92 3.83 -5.17
N ASP A 43 6.37 3.29 -6.24
CA ASP A 43 5.00 3.54 -6.65
C ASP A 43 4.22 2.25 -6.42
N ILE A 44 3.27 2.30 -5.48
CA ILE A 44 2.44 1.14 -5.11
C ILE A 44 1.04 1.35 -5.66
N ASP A 45 0.64 0.50 -6.59
CA ASP A 45 -0.68 0.53 -7.20
C ASP A 45 -1.64 -0.32 -6.37
N LEU A 46 -2.68 0.32 -5.85
CA LEU A 46 -3.68 -0.33 -5.02
C LEU A 46 -4.94 -0.71 -5.80
N GLY A 47 -4.92 -0.53 -7.13
CA GLY A 47 -6.08 -0.81 -7.97
C GLY A 47 -6.55 -2.25 -7.96
N GLY A 48 -5.66 -3.19 -7.58
CA GLY A 48 -6.00 -4.61 -7.47
C GLY A 48 -6.56 -5.02 -6.11
N VAL A 49 -6.68 -4.10 -5.16
CA VAL A 49 -7.22 -4.41 -3.83
C VAL A 49 -8.74 -4.54 -3.95
N SER A 50 -9.26 -5.71 -3.61
CA SER A 50 -10.70 -6.01 -3.73
C SER A 50 -11.49 -5.55 -2.51
N HIS A 51 -10.87 -5.51 -1.35
CA HIS A 51 -11.51 -5.15 -0.10
C HIS A 51 -10.44 -4.79 0.92
N ALA A 52 -10.73 -3.85 1.80
CA ALA A 52 -9.80 -3.48 2.85
C ALA A 52 -10.54 -3.02 4.10
N ASP A 53 -9.97 -3.34 5.27
CA ASP A 53 -10.40 -2.76 6.54
C ASP A 53 -9.32 -1.78 7.02
N SER A 54 -9.42 -1.33 8.27
CA SER A 54 -8.48 -0.37 8.83
C SER A 54 -7.06 -0.90 8.90
N ALA A 55 -6.85 -2.21 8.93
CA ALA A 55 -5.51 -2.78 8.91
C ALA A 55 -4.80 -2.49 7.58
N GLY A 56 -5.56 -2.46 6.47
CA GLY A 56 -4.99 -2.09 5.18
C GLY A 56 -4.49 -0.65 5.16
N VAL A 57 -5.27 0.27 5.73
CA VAL A 57 -4.85 1.68 5.81
C VAL A 57 -3.64 1.83 6.73
N ALA A 58 -3.62 1.12 7.86
CA ALA A 58 -2.49 1.12 8.77
C ALA A 58 -1.21 0.63 8.08
N LEU A 59 -1.34 -0.35 7.19
CA LEU A 59 -0.22 -0.85 6.41
C LEU A 59 0.37 0.25 5.52
N LEU A 60 -0.46 1.05 4.87
CA LEU A 60 0.01 2.17 4.06
C LEU A 60 0.80 3.18 4.89
N VAL A 61 0.32 3.47 6.10
CA VAL A 61 1.03 4.36 7.01
C VAL A 61 2.40 3.80 7.37
N GLU A 62 2.47 2.49 7.67
CA GLU A 62 3.73 1.85 8.01
C GLU A 62 4.72 1.87 6.85
N TRP A 63 4.27 1.57 5.64
CA TRP A 63 5.12 1.63 4.46
C TRP A 63 5.64 3.05 4.21
N MET A 64 4.76 4.05 4.38
CA MET A 64 5.17 5.44 4.24
C MET A 64 6.25 5.81 5.24
N ARG A 65 6.08 5.41 6.50
CA ARG A 65 7.06 5.71 7.55
C ARG A 65 8.40 5.05 7.28
N GLU A 66 8.38 3.77 6.89
CA GLU A 66 9.60 3.04 6.57
C GLU A 66 10.34 3.67 5.38
N ALA A 67 9.60 4.05 4.34
CA ALA A 67 10.20 4.70 3.18
C ALA A 67 10.86 6.03 3.56
N ARG A 68 10.17 6.85 4.35
CA ARG A 68 10.70 8.14 4.78
C ARG A 68 11.94 8.00 5.65
N GLN A 69 11.94 7.01 6.55
CA GLN A 69 13.10 6.75 7.39
C GLN A 69 14.32 6.32 6.58
N ALA A 70 14.08 5.66 5.45
CA ALA A 70 15.15 5.22 4.55
C ALA A 70 15.52 6.26 3.50
N GLY A 71 14.91 7.45 3.53
CA GLY A 71 15.17 8.51 2.56
C GLY A 71 14.61 8.23 1.18
N LYS A 72 13.57 7.41 1.07
CA LYS A 72 12.97 6.99 -0.20
C LYS A 72 11.67 7.74 -0.46
N GLU A 73 11.34 7.88 -1.74
CA GLU A 73 10.05 8.44 -2.16
C GLU A 73 9.05 7.30 -2.31
N ILE A 74 7.84 7.51 -1.83
CA ILE A 74 6.76 6.53 -1.97
C ILE A 74 5.46 7.24 -2.35
N ARG A 75 4.68 6.62 -3.24
CA ARG A 75 3.35 7.06 -3.59
C ARG A 75 2.43 5.86 -3.67
N PHE A 76 1.16 6.09 -3.29
CA PHE A 76 0.11 5.08 -3.42
C PHE A 76 -0.84 5.50 -4.53
N LEU A 77 -0.97 4.65 -5.54
CA LEU A 77 -1.75 4.94 -6.74
C LEU A 77 -3.08 4.20 -6.69
N ASN A 78 -4.13 4.89 -7.15
CA ASN A 78 -5.43 4.26 -7.39
C ASN A 78 -6.03 3.62 -6.14
N ILE A 79 -5.99 4.33 -5.02
CA ILE A 79 -6.56 3.81 -3.78
C ILE A 79 -8.05 3.53 -3.96
N PRO A 80 -8.54 2.33 -3.60
CA PRO A 80 -9.96 2.02 -3.69
C PRO A 80 -10.81 2.95 -2.83
N ARG A 81 -12.04 3.20 -3.29
CA ARG A 81 -12.95 4.12 -2.62
C ARG A 81 -13.16 3.78 -1.15
N GLN A 82 -13.32 2.50 -0.84
CA GLN A 82 -13.53 2.04 0.52
C GLN A 82 -12.32 2.38 1.42
N MET A 83 -11.11 2.12 0.92
CA MET A 83 -9.89 2.46 1.66
C MET A 83 -9.77 3.97 1.87
N LEU A 84 -10.08 4.74 0.84
CA LEU A 84 -10.03 6.20 0.95
C LEU A 84 -11.00 6.71 2.00
N ALA A 85 -12.20 6.12 2.07
CA ALA A 85 -13.19 6.48 3.08
C ALA A 85 -12.65 6.23 4.50
N ILE A 86 -12.00 5.10 4.72
CA ILE A 86 -11.37 4.80 6.02
C ILE A 86 -10.26 5.81 6.33
N ALA A 87 -9.43 6.12 5.34
CA ALA A 87 -8.36 7.09 5.52
C ALA A 87 -8.90 8.47 5.89
N ARG A 88 -10.00 8.90 5.29
CA ARG A 88 -10.64 10.19 5.59
C ARG A 88 -11.18 10.24 7.01
N VAL A 89 -11.87 9.20 7.44
CA VAL A 89 -12.40 9.11 8.80
C VAL A 89 -11.27 9.20 9.83
N SER A 90 -10.11 8.64 9.50
CA SER A 90 -8.94 8.64 10.37
C SER A 90 -8.05 9.88 10.18
N SER A 91 -8.46 10.82 9.33
CA SER A 91 -7.70 12.04 9.00
C SER A 91 -6.33 11.73 8.40
N LEU A 92 -6.22 10.62 7.68
CA LEU A 92 -4.96 10.19 7.05
C LEU A 92 -4.86 10.55 5.58
N ASP A 93 -5.97 10.96 4.95
CA ASP A 93 -5.99 11.25 3.52
C ASP A 93 -5.11 12.45 3.14
N GLY A 94 -4.90 13.38 4.07
CA GLY A 94 -3.98 14.51 3.87
C GLY A 94 -2.53 14.20 4.21
N ILE A 95 -2.27 13.05 4.82
CA ILE A 95 -0.93 12.63 5.24
C ILE A 95 -0.33 11.62 4.27
N LEU A 96 -1.16 10.68 3.79
CA LEU A 96 -0.71 9.66 2.87
C LEU A 96 -0.41 10.25 1.49
N PRO A 97 0.69 9.87 0.85
CA PRO A 97 1.06 10.35 -0.48
C PRO A 97 0.22 9.65 -1.57
N LEU A 98 -1.03 10.05 -1.70
CA LEU A 98 -1.99 9.46 -2.62
C LEU A 98 -1.91 10.13 -4.00
N ALA A 99 -2.07 9.33 -5.05
CA ALA A 99 -2.06 9.81 -6.42
C ALA A 99 -2.99 8.96 -7.28
N ARG A 100 -3.33 9.46 -8.47
CA ARG A 100 -4.11 8.72 -9.46
C ARG A 100 -3.45 8.81 -10.82
N ASP A 101 -3.65 7.77 -11.58
CA ASP A 101 -3.22 7.77 -12.99
C ASP A 101 -4.11 8.64 -13.83
#